data_599b2c4eda0f67f3c376090153ee9aa3
#
_entry.id   599b2c4eda0f67f3c376090153ee9aa3
#
_cell.length_a   1.000
_cell.length_b   1.000
_cell.length_c   1.000
_cell.angle_alpha   90.00
_cell.angle_beta   90.00
_cell.angle_gamma   90.00
#
_symmetry.space_group_name_H-M   'P 1'
#
loop_
_entity.id
_entity.type
_entity.pdbx_description
1 polymer ?
#
loop_
_entity_poly.entity_id
_entity_poly.type
_entity_poly.pdbx_seq_one_letter_code
_entity_poly.pdbx_strand_id
1 'polypeptide(L)'
;MLKKLTAALIIAAIPALALAEGPAAVKMKGSDFKNFNAYEVDGTFYTAPLVLTKGGKWKLSWEKDRLYVYTTPPAMKKEEKVEIPYREIEGNKYVDFSFFSGQAGLEYTYKPKKKELTVKKKKEKKEGKEKALPAERPLVLWDINYSFRNENSDFAAHSGTHILSPTMGSYEDIEKGSYSWNFDYLKRARENSMEVMPLIHNDFEVKKTSLFMHDAKRQEAFISQIAALSEVYGLYGYNMDFENMDPKDKDLFTDFMKNLSVPLHEGKKKLTADITVYNAGSPTWSLCYDRTKLADFCDYEIIMGYDETPRTSPYAGSVSSYGWLDKNIQKLITMVPPEKLVLGLPLYTRIYEGNPGYMKSKVLAMKDQEALINRHGLKPVWQPDARQYTLTWRQGGILHRTYLEEEHSLRAKAALEKEYHLAGLAFWRYGFEKKGIFEELEGKGDGKQAGYPLAADRLGGRPQK
;
A
#
# COMPACT_ATOMS: atom_id res chain seq x y z
N MET A 1 -40.96 19.33 -13.55
CA MET A 1 -41.77 18.14 -13.84
C MET A 1 -41.05 17.19 -14.80
N LEU A 2 -39.78 16.84 -14.54
CA LEU A 2 -38.99 15.98 -15.45
C LEU A 2 -38.01 15.05 -14.70
N LYS A 3 -38.26 14.70 -13.46
CA LYS A 3 -37.37 13.87 -12.63
C LYS A 3 -37.93 12.50 -12.19
N LYS A 4 -39.07 12.08 -12.79
CA LYS A 4 -39.69 10.80 -12.41
C LYS A 4 -39.75 9.74 -13.52
N LEU A 5 -39.19 9.98 -14.69
CA LEU A 5 -39.33 9.05 -15.83
C LEU A 5 -38.12 8.16 -16.10
N THR A 6 -36.98 8.41 -15.50
CA THR A 6 -35.73 7.64 -15.83
C THR A 6 -35.56 6.34 -15.03
N ALA A 7 -36.27 6.17 -13.95
CA ALA A 7 -36.17 4.95 -13.13
C ALA A 7 -37.08 3.78 -13.55
N ALA A 8 -38.11 4.05 -14.38
CA ALA A 8 -39.12 3.07 -14.75
C ALA A 8 -38.79 2.27 -16.04
N LEU A 9 -37.86 2.72 -16.86
CA LEU A 9 -37.60 2.11 -18.18
C LEU A 9 -36.58 0.97 -18.17
N ILE A 10 -35.85 0.77 -17.08
CA ILE A 10 -34.81 -0.31 -17.00
C ILE A 10 -35.40 -1.62 -16.47
N ILE A 11 -36.65 -1.63 -15.98
CA ILE A 11 -37.27 -2.84 -15.41
C ILE A 11 -37.92 -3.73 -16.50
N ALA A 12 -38.12 -3.26 -17.70
CA ALA A 12 -38.95 -3.94 -18.71
C ALA A 12 -38.20 -4.74 -19.79
N ALA A 13 -36.87 -4.81 -19.75
CA ALA A 13 -36.15 -5.47 -20.84
C ALA A 13 -35.04 -6.42 -20.33
N ILE A 14 -35.42 -7.44 -19.56
CA ILE A 14 -34.68 -8.69 -19.57
C ILE A 14 -35.63 -9.73 -20.20
N PRO A 15 -35.60 -9.93 -21.52
CA PRO A 15 -36.24 -11.08 -22.10
C PRO A 15 -35.52 -12.33 -21.57
N ALA A 16 -36.32 -13.28 -21.12
CA ALA A 16 -35.90 -14.67 -20.94
C ALA A 16 -35.60 -15.26 -22.32
N LEU A 17 -34.45 -14.92 -22.92
CA LEU A 17 -33.98 -15.52 -24.16
C LEU A 17 -32.62 -16.17 -23.92
N ALA A 18 -32.68 -17.47 -23.97
CA ALA A 18 -31.68 -18.45 -24.35
C ALA A 18 -30.21 -18.00 -24.21
N LEU A 19 -29.66 -18.14 -23.04
CA LEU A 19 -28.22 -18.16 -22.76
C LEU A 19 -27.74 -19.59 -23.02
N ALA A 20 -27.29 -19.90 -24.22
CA ALA A 20 -26.75 -21.23 -24.53
C ALA A 20 -25.37 -21.47 -23.90
N GLU A 21 -24.64 -20.42 -23.44
CA GLU A 21 -23.28 -20.53 -22.86
C GLU A 21 -22.92 -19.39 -21.87
N GLY A 22 -23.87 -18.69 -21.31
CA GLY A 22 -23.62 -17.62 -20.33
C GLY A 22 -23.44 -18.14 -18.90
N PRO A 23 -22.91 -17.30 -17.97
CA PRO A 23 -22.71 -17.71 -16.58
C PRO A 23 -24.02 -18.15 -15.92
N ALA A 24 -23.97 -19.23 -15.14
CA ALA A 24 -25.16 -19.84 -14.55
C ALA A 24 -25.84 -18.89 -13.55
N ALA A 25 -27.15 -18.65 -13.75
CA ALA A 25 -27.95 -17.85 -12.82
C ALA A 25 -28.11 -18.59 -11.48
N VAL A 26 -27.86 -17.86 -10.39
CA VAL A 26 -27.96 -18.32 -9.01
C VAL A 26 -29.08 -17.56 -8.31
N LYS A 27 -30.06 -18.28 -7.76
CA LYS A 27 -31.19 -17.65 -7.04
C LYS A 27 -30.73 -17.08 -5.71
N MET A 28 -30.99 -15.81 -5.47
CA MET A 28 -30.74 -15.18 -4.18
C MET A 28 -31.91 -15.40 -3.22
N LYS A 29 -31.61 -15.66 -1.95
CA LYS A 29 -32.57 -15.78 -0.85
C LYS A 29 -32.13 -14.93 0.33
N GLY A 30 -33.08 -14.46 1.10
CA GLY A 30 -32.92 -13.57 2.24
C GLY A 30 -34.05 -12.56 2.26
N SER A 31 -34.30 -11.90 3.40
CA SER A 31 -35.48 -11.00 3.53
C SER A 31 -35.49 -9.91 2.47
N ASP A 32 -34.34 -9.34 2.16
CA ASP A 32 -34.18 -8.19 1.29
C ASP A 32 -33.73 -8.57 -0.14
N PHE A 33 -33.33 -9.83 -0.36
CA PHE A 33 -32.76 -10.35 -1.61
C PHE A 33 -33.66 -11.39 -2.30
N LYS A 34 -34.85 -11.61 -1.78
CA LYS A 34 -35.81 -12.56 -2.34
C LYS A 34 -36.23 -12.14 -3.74
N ASN A 35 -36.18 -13.07 -4.69
CA ASN A 35 -36.52 -12.87 -6.10
C ASN A 35 -35.46 -12.16 -6.96
N PHE A 36 -34.23 -12.05 -6.50
CA PHE A 36 -33.10 -11.63 -7.33
C PHE A 36 -32.23 -12.81 -7.76
N ASN A 37 -31.45 -12.58 -8.81
CA ASN A 37 -30.44 -13.52 -9.27
C ASN A 37 -29.05 -12.88 -9.14
N ALA A 38 -28.07 -13.72 -8.83
CA ALA A 38 -26.65 -13.47 -9.02
C ALA A 38 -26.13 -14.38 -10.14
N TYR A 39 -24.95 -14.06 -10.66
CA TYR A 39 -24.24 -14.85 -11.65
C TYR A 39 -22.88 -15.23 -11.08
N GLU A 40 -22.58 -16.53 -11.13
CA GLU A 40 -21.26 -17.00 -10.69
C GLU A 40 -20.29 -16.98 -11.87
N VAL A 41 -19.19 -16.25 -11.70
CA VAL A 41 -18.09 -16.19 -12.67
C VAL A 41 -16.79 -16.34 -11.90
N ASP A 42 -16.04 -17.39 -12.19
CA ASP A 42 -14.74 -17.67 -11.55
C ASP A 42 -14.81 -17.68 -10.00
N GLY A 43 -15.89 -18.24 -9.42
CA GLY A 43 -16.11 -18.30 -7.98
C GLY A 43 -16.55 -16.97 -7.33
N THR A 44 -16.72 -15.91 -8.11
CA THR A 44 -17.24 -14.61 -7.67
C THR A 44 -18.70 -14.46 -8.09
N PHE A 45 -19.51 -13.86 -7.20
CA PHE A 45 -20.94 -13.63 -7.48
C PHE A 45 -21.15 -12.20 -7.93
N TYR A 46 -21.75 -12.02 -9.10
CA TYR A 46 -22.12 -10.73 -9.66
C TYR A 46 -23.64 -10.57 -9.66
N THR A 47 -24.14 -9.38 -9.42
CA THR A 47 -25.57 -9.11 -9.39
C THR A 47 -25.94 -7.79 -10.07
N ALA A 48 -27.18 -7.65 -10.51
CA ALA A 48 -27.63 -6.41 -11.09
C ALA A 48 -27.54 -5.25 -10.06
N PRO A 49 -27.16 -4.04 -10.46
CA PRO A 49 -27.05 -2.88 -9.55
C PRO A 49 -28.29 -2.65 -8.70
N LEU A 50 -29.48 -2.98 -9.23
CA LEU A 50 -30.75 -2.87 -8.51
C LEU A 50 -30.81 -3.65 -7.19
N VAL A 51 -30.04 -4.75 -7.07
CA VAL A 51 -29.99 -5.56 -5.85
C VAL A 51 -29.44 -4.77 -4.68
N LEU A 52 -28.50 -3.86 -4.94
CA LEU A 52 -27.91 -2.99 -3.93
C LEU A 52 -28.92 -1.99 -3.36
N THR A 53 -29.81 -1.46 -4.20
CA THR A 53 -30.83 -0.48 -3.76
C THR A 53 -31.90 -1.12 -2.87
N LYS A 54 -32.26 -2.37 -3.11
CA LYS A 54 -33.28 -3.07 -2.33
C LYS A 54 -32.73 -3.76 -1.09
N GLY A 55 -31.51 -4.31 -1.17
CA GLY A 55 -30.89 -5.03 -0.05
C GLY A 55 -30.24 -4.14 0.99
N GLY A 56 -29.76 -2.95 0.62
CA GLY A 56 -28.95 -2.09 1.47
C GLY A 56 -29.48 -0.69 1.74
N LYS A 57 -30.61 -0.28 1.13
CA LYS A 57 -31.08 1.12 1.11
C LYS A 57 -30.15 2.11 0.39
N TRP A 58 -29.36 1.62 -0.53
CA TRP A 58 -28.36 2.40 -1.25
C TRP A 58 -28.96 3.03 -2.50
N LYS A 59 -28.61 4.29 -2.77
CA LYS A 59 -28.94 4.94 -4.05
C LYS A 59 -27.79 4.74 -5.01
N LEU A 60 -28.09 4.52 -6.28
CA LEU A 60 -27.14 4.32 -7.37
C LEU A 60 -27.21 5.42 -8.39
N SER A 61 -26.09 5.82 -8.95
CA SER A 61 -26.07 6.63 -10.18
C SER A 61 -24.94 6.16 -11.12
N TRP A 62 -25.22 6.25 -12.42
CA TRP A 62 -24.22 6.09 -13.47
C TRP A 62 -23.75 7.46 -13.95
N GLU A 63 -22.45 7.66 -13.98
CA GLU A 63 -21.83 8.86 -14.54
C GLU A 63 -20.75 8.41 -15.53
N LYS A 64 -21.00 8.62 -16.83
CA LYS A 64 -20.21 8.02 -17.90
C LYS A 64 -20.19 6.49 -17.73
N ASP A 65 -19.00 5.88 -17.61
CA ASP A 65 -18.82 4.44 -17.44
C ASP A 65 -18.55 4.02 -15.99
N ARG A 66 -18.89 4.86 -15.01
CA ARG A 66 -18.68 4.58 -13.59
C ARG A 66 -20.00 4.45 -12.86
N LEU A 67 -20.07 3.45 -11.97
CA LEU A 67 -21.21 3.25 -11.10
C LEU A 67 -20.89 3.84 -9.73
N TYR A 68 -21.76 4.73 -9.26
CA TYR A 68 -21.65 5.33 -7.94
C TYR A 68 -22.78 4.88 -7.04
N VAL A 69 -22.44 4.63 -5.78
CA VAL A 69 -23.40 4.39 -4.70
C VAL A 69 -23.38 5.59 -3.78
N TYR A 70 -24.56 6.07 -3.40
CA TYR A 70 -24.71 7.08 -2.37
C TYR A 70 -25.04 6.36 -1.06
N THR A 71 -24.23 6.56 -0.06
CA THR A 71 -24.40 5.98 1.27
C THR A 71 -24.37 7.09 2.30
N THR A 72 -25.08 6.87 3.40
CA THR A 72 -24.89 7.64 4.62
C THR A 72 -24.26 6.69 5.63
N PRO A 73 -22.93 6.62 5.75
CA PRO A 73 -22.28 5.85 6.77
C PRO A 73 -22.82 6.25 8.16
N PRO A 74 -22.87 5.33 9.14
CA PRO A 74 -23.39 5.63 10.48
C PRO A 74 -22.74 6.84 11.15
N ALA A 75 -21.48 7.15 10.80
CA ALA A 75 -20.69 8.25 11.34
C ALA A 75 -20.81 9.57 10.56
N MET A 76 -21.40 9.59 9.36
CA MET A 76 -21.46 10.77 8.51
C MET A 76 -22.85 11.37 8.44
N LYS A 77 -22.97 12.68 8.60
CA LYS A 77 -24.25 13.42 8.58
C LYS A 77 -24.74 13.78 7.17
N LYS A 78 -23.99 13.46 6.11
CA LYS A 78 -24.33 13.75 4.71
C LYS A 78 -24.24 12.50 3.84
N GLU A 79 -25.12 12.42 2.84
CA GLU A 79 -25.12 11.39 1.81
C GLU A 79 -23.89 11.57 0.91
N GLU A 80 -23.05 10.53 0.79
CA GLU A 80 -21.81 10.56 0.02
C GLU A 80 -21.86 9.67 -1.20
N LYS A 81 -21.04 10.02 -2.19
CA LYS A 81 -20.97 9.39 -3.50
C LYS A 81 -19.71 8.54 -3.59
N VAL A 82 -19.87 7.23 -3.69
CA VAL A 82 -18.79 6.26 -3.72
C VAL A 82 -18.83 5.42 -5.00
N GLU A 83 -17.72 5.30 -5.71
CA GLU A 83 -17.63 4.43 -6.89
C GLU A 83 -17.56 2.97 -6.46
N ILE A 84 -18.33 2.10 -7.13
CA ILE A 84 -18.32 0.66 -6.90
C ILE A 84 -17.92 -0.13 -8.14
N PRO A 85 -17.23 -1.28 -7.94
CA PRO A 85 -16.81 -2.15 -9.03
C PRO A 85 -17.97 -2.80 -9.75
N TYR A 86 -17.81 -2.96 -11.04
CA TYR A 86 -18.71 -3.75 -11.83
C TYR A 86 -17.94 -4.52 -12.92
N ARG A 87 -18.56 -5.60 -13.41
CA ARG A 87 -18.08 -6.35 -14.57
C ARG A 87 -19.15 -6.31 -15.65
N GLU A 88 -18.72 -6.20 -16.89
CA GLU A 88 -19.61 -6.35 -18.03
C GLU A 88 -19.71 -7.83 -18.40
N ILE A 89 -20.93 -8.34 -18.40
CA ILE A 89 -21.25 -9.72 -18.77
C ILE A 89 -22.33 -9.64 -19.85
N GLU A 90 -22.05 -10.09 -21.05
CA GLU A 90 -22.97 -10.07 -22.19
C GLU A 90 -23.59 -8.70 -22.46
N GLY A 91 -22.74 -7.64 -22.42
CA GLY A 91 -23.17 -6.27 -22.66
C GLY A 91 -23.95 -5.63 -21.50
N ASN A 92 -24.13 -6.32 -20.37
CA ASN A 92 -24.78 -5.80 -19.18
C ASN A 92 -23.78 -5.63 -18.04
N LYS A 93 -23.92 -4.56 -17.26
CA LYS A 93 -23.05 -4.24 -16.13
C LYS A 93 -23.59 -4.87 -14.84
N TYR A 94 -22.77 -5.71 -14.19
CA TYR A 94 -23.09 -6.39 -12.94
C TYR A 94 -22.08 -6.03 -11.86
N VAL A 95 -22.56 -5.80 -10.65
CA VAL A 95 -21.77 -5.45 -9.48
C VAL A 95 -21.22 -6.71 -8.82
N ASP A 96 -19.97 -6.69 -8.38
CA ASP A 96 -19.38 -7.75 -7.56
C ASP A 96 -20.09 -7.82 -6.20
N PHE A 97 -21.00 -8.79 -6.08
CA PHE A 97 -21.77 -9.00 -4.86
C PHE A 97 -20.95 -9.64 -3.75
N SER A 98 -19.94 -10.43 -4.09
CA SER A 98 -19.05 -11.07 -3.12
C SER A 98 -18.28 -10.01 -2.35
N PHE A 99 -17.73 -9.03 -3.08
CA PHE A 99 -17.07 -7.87 -2.50
C PHE A 99 -18.05 -7.00 -1.70
N PHE A 100 -19.16 -6.61 -2.32
CA PHE A 100 -20.14 -5.72 -1.73
C PHE A 100 -20.75 -6.26 -0.42
N SER A 101 -21.05 -7.57 -0.35
CA SER A 101 -21.66 -8.17 0.83
C SER A 101 -20.80 -8.04 2.08
N GLY A 102 -19.48 -8.19 1.93
CA GLY A 102 -18.53 -7.99 3.02
C GLY A 102 -18.61 -6.59 3.61
N GLN A 103 -18.71 -5.56 2.75
CA GLN A 103 -18.77 -4.15 3.13
C GLN A 103 -20.13 -3.76 3.72
N ALA A 104 -21.20 -4.36 3.20
CA ALA A 104 -22.58 -4.08 3.64
C ALA A 104 -22.98 -4.81 4.95
N GLY A 105 -22.03 -5.44 5.65
CA GLY A 105 -22.33 -6.24 6.84
C GLY A 105 -23.25 -7.41 6.53
N LEU A 106 -23.10 -8.02 5.35
CA LEU A 106 -23.86 -9.16 4.92
C LEU A 106 -22.99 -10.42 4.91
N GLU A 107 -23.60 -11.56 5.21
CA GLU A 107 -23.03 -12.88 5.03
C GLU A 107 -23.83 -13.62 3.98
N TYR A 108 -23.18 -14.41 3.15
CA TYR A 108 -23.88 -15.29 2.22
C TYR A 108 -23.33 -16.72 2.26
N THR A 109 -24.21 -17.64 1.93
CA THR A 109 -23.87 -19.07 1.80
C THR A 109 -24.36 -19.58 0.45
N TYR A 110 -23.46 -20.12 -0.34
CA TYR A 110 -23.79 -20.71 -1.63
C TYR A 110 -24.04 -22.23 -1.52
N LYS A 111 -25.11 -22.70 -2.16
CA LYS A 111 -25.46 -24.11 -2.28
C LYS A 111 -25.41 -24.55 -3.74
N PRO A 112 -24.26 -25.08 -4.23
CA PRO A 112 -24.07 -25.37 -5.66
C PRO A 112 -25.14 -26.28 -6.26
N LYS A 113 -25.51 -27.38 -5.56
CA LYS A 113 -26.54 -28.33 -6.04
C LYS A 113 -27.90 -27.67 -6.26
N LYS A 114 -28.22 -26.59 -5.53
CA LYS A 114 -29.50 -25.88 -5.63
C LYS A 114 -29.39 -24.57 -6.43
N LYS A 115 -28.19 -24.19 -6.86
CA LYS A 115 -27.89 -22.90 -7.47
C LYS A 115 -28.51 -21.74 -6.68
N GLU A 116 -28.23 -21.71 -5.37
CA GLU A 116 -28.90 -20.83 -4.42
C GLU A 116 -27.90 -20.11 -3.53
N LEU A 117 -27.95 -18.78 -3.50
CA LEU A 117 -27.16 -17.88 -2.67
C LEU A 117 -28.06 -17.32 -1.56
N THR A 118 -27.86 -17.78 -0.33
CA THR A 118 -28.62 -17.29 0.82
C THR A 118 -27.87 -16.14 1.47
N VAL A 119 -28.50 -14.96 1.53
CA VAL A 119 -27.92 -13.72 2.10
C VAL A 119 -28.58 -13.40 3.43
N LYS A 120 -27.79 -13.05 4.44
CA LYS A 120 -28.23 -12.67 5.79
C LYS A 120 -27.45 -11.45 6.26
N LYS A 121 -28.04 -10.65 7.15
CA LYS A 121 -27.27 -9.65 7.90
C LYS A 121 -26.32 -10.35 8.86
N LYS A 122 -25.07 -9.88 8.90
CA LYS A 122 -24.09 -10.36 9.88
C LYS A 122 -24.63 -10.05 11.27
N LYS A 123 -24.69 -11.04 12.16
CA LYS A 123 -25.06 -10.78 13.53
C LYS A 123 -23.94 -9.99 14.19
N GLU A 124 -24.23 -8.80 14.72
CA GLU A 124 -23.30 -8.11 15.60
C GLU A 124 -22.96 -9.06 16.75
N LYS A 125 -21.71 -9.47 16.83
CA LYS A 125 -21.21 -10.12 18.05
C LYS A 125 -21.24 -9.05 19.13
N LYS A 126 -22.00 -9.26 20.23
CA LYS A 126 -21.86 -8.44 21.44
C LYS A 126 -20.38 -8.45 21.80
N GLU A 127 -19.78 -7.29 21.83
CA GLU A 127 -18.40 -7.08 22.25
C GLU A 127 -18.19 -7.69 23.64
N GLY A 128 -17.54 -8.85 23.68
CA GLY A 128 -16.86 -9.29 24.89
C GLY A 128 -15.68 -8.33 25.09
N LYS A 129 -15.43 -7.90 26.35
CA LYS A 129 -14.31 -7.04 26.73
C LYS A 129 -13.08 -7.41 25.91
N GLU A 130 -12.68 -6.53 24.99
CA GLU A 130 -11.46 -6.68 24.19
C GLU A 130 -10.28 -6.86 25.16
N LYS A 131 -9.67 -8.04 25.13
CA LYS A 131 -8.29 -8.15 25.56
C LYS A 131 -7.48 -7.24 24.64
N ALA A 132 -6.69 -6.35 25.23
CA ALA A 132 -5.76 -5.53 24.46
C ALA A 132 -5.02 -6.44 23.48
N LEU A 133 -5.21 -6.19 22.18
CA LEU A 133 -4.46 -6.89 21.13
C LEU A 133 -2.97 -6.63 21.38
N PRO A 134 -2.08 -7.61 21.20
CA PRO A 134 -0.65 -7.35 21.19
C PRO A 134 -0.38 -6.25 20.16
N ALA A 135 0.53 -5.35 20.46
CA ALA A 135 0.92 -4.27 19.55
C ALA A 135 1.14 -4.87 18.14
N GLU A 136 0.32 -4.43 17.17
CA GLU A 136 0.44 -4.90 15.79
C GLU A 136 1.83 -4.52 15.30
N ARG A 137 2.59 -5.48 14.78
CA ARG A 137 3.85 -5.23 14.08
C ARG A 137 3.54 -5.07 12.60
N PRO A 138 3.45 -3.84 12.07
CA PRO A 138 3.14 -3.63 10.66
C PRO A 138 4.33 -4.04 9.79
N LEU A 139 4.04 -4.79 8.74
CA LEU A 139 4.95 -5.15 7.67
C LEU A 139 4.37 -4.65 6.36
N VAL A 140 4.90 -3.55 5.85
CA VAL A 140 4.38 -2.89 4.66
C VAL A 140 5.22 -3.26 3.43
N LEU A 141 4.56 -3.67 2.35
CA LEU A 141 5.18 -3.91 1.06
C LEU A 141 4.54 -2.99 0.02
N TRP A 142 5.28 -1.99 -0.44
CA TRP A 142 4.81 -1.12 -1.51
C TRP A 142 4.78 -1.84 -2.85
N ASP A 143 3.65 -1.76 -3.54
CA ASP A 143 3.41 -2.38 -4.85
C ASP A 143 2.80 -1.38 -5.83
N ILE A 144 3.63 -0.57 -6.45
CA ILE A 144 3.22 0.55 -7.30
C ILE A 144 2.35 0.17 -8.51
N ASN A 145 2.31 -1.10 -8.89
CA ASN A 145 1.65 -1.56 -10.12
C ASN A 145 0.51 -2.56 -9.88
N TYR A 146 0.06 -2.76 -8.64
CA TYR A 146 -0.92 -3.81 -8.31
C TYR A 146 -0.47 -5.20 -8.80
N SER A 147 0.81 -5.48 -8.72
CA SER A 147 1.44 -6.63 -9.35
C SER A 147 1.61 -7.83 -8.43
N PHE A 148 1.31 -7.70 -7.14
CA PHE A 148 1.45 -8.79 -6.17
C PHE A 148 0.78 -10.08 -6.64
N ARG A 149 1.56 -11.17 -6.61
CA ARG A 149 1.14 -12.55 -6.87
C ARG A 149 1.78 -13.43 -5.79
N ASN A 150 0.98 -14.20 -5.07
CA ASN A 150 1.47 -15.05 -3.99
C ASN A 150 2.57 -16.04 -4.43
N GLU A 151 2.47 -16.53 -5.66
CA GLU A 151 3.39 -17.52 -6.24
C GLU A 151 4.85 -17.05 -6.29
N ASN A 152 5.09 -15.75 -6.26
CA ASN A 152 6.41 -15.16 -6.45
C ASN A 152 6.94 -14.44 -5.20
N SER A 153 6.21 -14.47 -4.09
CA SER A 153 6.59 -13.73 -2.88
C SER A 153 6.54 -14.61 -1.64
N ASP A 154 7.62 -14.56 -0.86
CA ASP A 154 7.72 -15.14 0.48
C ASP A 154 7.40 -14.11 1.59
N PHE A 155 6.78 -12.98 1.23
CA PHE A 155 6.47 -11.89 2.17
C PHE A 155 5.64 -12.37 3.38
N ALA A 156 4.73 -13.31 3.17
CA ALA A 156 3.95 -13.92 4.24
C ALA A 156 4.79 -14.76 5.23
N ALA A 157 6.03 -15.10 4.92
CA ALA A 157 6.91 -15.81 5.83
C ALA A 157 7.42 -14.92 6.97
N HIS A 158 7.44 -13.61 6.79
CA HIS A 158 7.82 -12.65 7.81
C HIS A 158 6.73 -12.51 8.88
N SER A 159 7.08 -12.44 10.16
CA SER A 159 6.09 -12.37 11.24
C SER A 159 5.55 -10.95 11.44
N GLY A 160 4.22 -10.78 11.47
CA GLY A 160 3.54 -9.51 11.68
C GLY A 160 2.24 -9.38 10.89
N THR A 161 1.68 -8.18 10.87
CA THR A 161 0.51 -7.82 10.04
C THR A 161 1.00 -7.44 8.66
N HIS A 162 0.70 -8.28 7.66
CA HIS A 162 1.13 -8.07 6.28
C HIS A 162 0.24 -7.07 5.57
N ILE A 163 0.83 -5.98 5.10
CA ILE A 163 0.13 -4.86 4.49
C ILE A 163 0.70 -4.64 3.09
N LEU A 164 -0.15 -4.78 2.08
CA LEU A 164 0.17 -4.38 0.72
C LEU A 164 -0.23 -2.92 0.52
N SER A 165 0.69 -2.10 0.03
CA SER A 165 0.46 -0.68 -0.22
C SER A 165 0.59 -0.36 -1.72
N PRO A 166 -0.49 -0.60 -2.51
CA PRO A 166 -0.49 -0.26 -3.93
C PRO A 166 -0.63 1.25 -4.14
N THR A 167 0.00 1.80 -5.17
CA THR A 167 -0.19 3.21 -5.52
C THR A 167 -1.56 3.43 -6.13
N MET A 168 -2.43 4.12 -5.42
CA MET A 168 -3.77 4.46 -5.89
C MET A 168 -3.74 5.64 -6.86
N GLY A 169 -2.89 6.61 -6.63
CA GLY A 169 -2.70 7.80 -7.45
C GLY A 169 -2.36 9.01 -6.61
N SER A 170 -2.36 10.17 -7.25
CA SER A 170 -2.24 11.44 -6.54
C SER A 170 -3.58 11.86 -5.90
N TYR A 171 -3.52 12.80 -4.95
CA TYR A 171 -4.74 13.39 -4.42
C TYR A 171 -5.61 14.01 -5.52
N GLU A 172 -4.99 14.58 -6.57
CA GLU A 172 -5.73 15.10 -7.74
C GLU A 172 -6.42 13.99 -8.53
N ASP A 173 -5.81 12.82 -8.67
CA ASP A 173 -6.45 11.67 -9.33
C ASP A 173 -7.66 11.18 -8.55
N ILE A 174 -7.56 11.16 -7.22
CA ILE A 174 -8.67 10.80 -6.33
C ILE A 174 -9.83 11.79 -6.54
N GLU A 175 -9.56 13.10 -6.47
CA GLU A 175 -10.59 14.15 -6.66
C GLU A 175 -11.28 14.06 -8.00
N LYS A 176 -10.54 13.75 -9.07
CA LYS A 176 -11.06 13.61 -10.45
C LYS A 176 -11.72 12.26 -10.68
N GLY A 177 -11.56 11.30 -9.75
CA GLY A 177 -11.97 9.92 -9.92
C GLY A 177 -11.19 9.19 -11.02
N SER A 178 -9.94 9.61 -11.30
CA SER A 178 -9.04 8.99 -12.27
C SER A 178 -7.97 8.10 -11.64
N TYR A 179 -8.16 7.75 -10.37
CA TYR A 179 -7.24 6.90 -9.61
C TYR A 179 -7.20 5.46 -10.14
N SER A 180 -6.06 4.80 -9.93
CA SER A 180 -5.87 3.41 -10.27
C SER A 180 -6.52 2.50 -9.23
N TRP A 181 -7.26 1.48 -9.69
CA TRP A 181 -7.85 0.49 -8.80
C TRP A 181 -7.92 -0.89 -9.45
N ASN A 182 -7.67 -1.93 -8.67
CA ASN A 182 -7.68 -3.31 -9.16
C ASN A 182 -8.35 -4.25 -8.14
N PHE A 183 -9.54 -4.74 -8.50
CA PHE A 183 -10.35 -5.59 -7.63
C PHE A 183 -9.82 -7.00 -7.49
N ASP A 184 -9.25 -7.56 -8.54
CA ASP A 184 -8.61 -8.87 -8.47
C ASP A 184 -7.40 -8.84 -7.53
N TYR A 185 -6.75 -7.68 -7.43
CA TYR A 185 -5.69 -7.47 -6.45
C TYR A 185 -6.21 -7.52 -5.01
N LEU A 186 -7.32 -6.82 -4.71
CA LEU A 186 -7.95 -6.87 -3.39
C LEU A 186 -8.38 -8.29 -3.02
N LYS A 187 -8.96 -9.00 -3.98
CA LYS A 187 -9.36 -10.40 -3.79
C LYS A 187 -8.14 -11.26 -3.42
N ARG A 188 -7.06 -11.17 -4.20
CA ARG A 188 -5.82 -11.91 -3.92
C ARG A 188 -5.22 -11.57 -2.57
N ALA A 189 -5.17 -10.29 -2.21
CA ALA A 189 -4.66 -9.86 -0.91
C ALA A 189 -5.42 -10.56 0.23
N ARG A 190 -6.75 -10.53 0.18
CA ARG A 190 -7.61 -11.17 1.19
C ARG A 190 -7.47 -12.68 1.23
N GLU A 191 -7.41 -13.35 0.08
CA GLU A 191 -7.19 -14.80 -0.02
C GLU A 191 -5.86 -15.21 0.62
N ASN A 192 -4.89 -14.29 0.67
CA ASN A 192 -3.60 -14.47 1.30
C ASN A 192 -3.50 -13.85 2.71
N SER A 193 -4.62 -13.49 3.33
CA SER A 193 -4.67 -12.89 4.67
C SER A 193 -3.83 -11.62 4.79
N MET A 194 -3.75 -10.84 3.72
CA MET A 194 -3.05 -9.57 3.69
C MET A 194 -4.02 -8.40 3.71
N GLU A 195 -3.66 -7.38 4.47
CA GLU A 195 -4.35 -6.11 4.51
C GLU A 195 -3.97 -5.24 3.31
N VAL A 196 -4.85 -4.35 2.89
CA VAL A 196 -4.57 -3.40 1.80
C VAL A 196 -4.70 -1.97 2.29
N MET A 197 -3.60 -1.22 2.17
CA MET A 197 -3.47 0.16 2.58
C MET A 197 -2.88 0.98 1.43
N PRO A 198 -3.73 1.49 0.50
CA PRO A 198 -3.25 2.18 -0.68
C PRO A 198 -2.41 3.41 -0.37
N LEU A 199 -1.37 3.64 -1.19
CA LEU A 199 -0.56 4.83 -1.18
C LEU A 199 -1.22 5.92 -2.01
N ILE A 200 -1.31 7.13 -1.43
CA ILE A 200 -1.75 8.36 -2.09
C ILE A 200 -0.63 9.38 -2.01
N HIS A 201 -0.21 9.95 -3.16
CA HIS A 201 0.87 10.92 -3.23
C HIS A 201 0.41 12.32 -3.68
N ASN A 202 1.31 13.29 -3.64
CA ASN A 202 1.05 14.68 -4.04
C ASN A 202 1.75 15.08 -5.36
N ASP A 203 2.12 14.11 -6.20
CA ASP A 203 2.92 14.31 -7.42
C ASP A 203 4.28 15.04 -7.18
N PHE A 204 4.65 15.23 -5.93
CA PHE A 204 5.85 15.96 -5.50
C PHE A 204 5.93 17.39 -6.04
N GLU A 205 4.77 18.00 -6.29
CA GLU A 205 4.59 19.33 -6.90
C GLU A 205 4.33 20.38 -5.82
N VAL A 206 5.38 21.10 -5.39
CA VAL A 206 5.33 22.07 -4.29
C VAL A 206 4.15 23.05 -4.41
N LYS A 207 4.00 23.68 -5.60
CA LYS A 207 2.96 24.70 -5.81
C LYS A 207 1.55 24.14 -5.75
N LYS A 208 1.31 23.01 -6.38
CA LYS A 208 -0.01 22.37 -6.38
C LYS A 208 -0.39 21.89 -4.99
N THR A 209 0.56 21.29 -4.28
CA THR A 209 0.36 20.85 -2.90
C THR A 209 0.06 22.04 -1.99
N SER A 210 0.79 23.15 -2.12
CA SER A 210 0.50 24.38 -1.36
C SER A 210 -0.91 24.91 -1.62
N LEU A 211 -1.37 24.93 -2.88
CA LEU A 211 -2.75 25.33 -3.20
C LEU A 211 -3.78 24.41 -2.56
N PHE A 212 -3.52 23.12 -2.52
CA PHE A 212 -4.40 22.15 -1.84
C PHE A 212 -4.40 22.37 -0.32
N MET A 213 -3.24 22.63 0.28
CA MET A 213 -3.13 22.88 1.73
C MET A 213 -3.84 24.15 2.18
N HIS A 214 -4.04 25.12 1.30
CA HIS A 214 -4.76 26.37 1.59
C HIS A 214 -6.26 26.33 1.21
N ASP A 215 -6.77 25.21 0.71
CA ASP A 215 -8.18 25.05 0.32
C ASP A 215 -8.90 24.06 1.25
N ALA A 216 -9.43 24.57 2.35
CA ALA A 216 -10.12 23.76 3.34
C ALA A 216 -11.36 23.00 2.78
N LYS A 217 -12.08 23.60 1.81
CA LYS A 217 -13.24 22.94 1.19
C LYS A 217 -12.82 21.76 0.32
N ARG A 218 -11.73 21.93 -0.41
CA ARG A 218 -11.16 20.88 -1.24
C ARG A 218 -10.66 19.73 -0.37
N GLN A 219 -9.99 20.03 0.74
CA GLN A 219 -9.54 19.02 1.71
C GLN A 219 -10.74 18.26 2.32
N GLU A 220 -11.79 18.96 2.75
CA GLU A 220 -13.02 18.33 3.29
C GLU A 220 -13.63 17.35 2.29
N ALA A 221 -13.75 17.77 1.02
CA ALA A 221 -14.26 16.90 -0.04
C ALA A 221 -13.40 15.68 -0.27
N PHE A 222 -12.06 15.85 -0.31
CA PHE A 222 -11.12 14.77 -0.45
C PHE A 222 -11.17 13.79 0.73
N ILE A 223 -11.15 14.29 1.97
CA ILE A 223 -11.24 13.49 3.18
C ILE A 223 -12.52 12.65 3.20
N SER A 224 -13.65 13.28 2.89
CA SER A 224 -14.94 12.60 2.81
C SER A 224 -14.93 11.48 1.76
N GLN A 225 -14.32 11.73 0.61
CA GLN A 225 -14.23 10.76 -0.49
C GLN A 225 -13.39 9.55 -0.11
N ILE A 226 -12.17 9.75 0.42
CA ILE A 226 -11.30 8.61 0.75
C ILE A 226 -11.79 7.84 1.98
N ALA A 227 -12.42 8.50 2.95
CA ALA A 227 -13.07 7.81 4.06
C ALA A 227 -14.17 6.87 3.56
N ALA A 228 -15.04 7.36 2.65
CA ALA A 228 -16.07 6.54 2.03
C ALA A 228 -15.48 5.38 1.19
N LEU A 229 -14.43 5.63 0.41
CA LEU A 229 -13.73 4.58 -0.35
C LEU A 229 -13.13 3.51 0.56
N SER A 230 -12.59 3.90 1.73
CA SER A 230 -12.03 2.94 2.69
C SER A 230 -13.06 1.94 3.20
N GLU A 231 -14.30 2.40 3.44
CA GLU A 231 -15.40 1.54 3.88
C GLU A 231 -15.87 0.61 2.76
N VAL A 232 -16.09 1.17 1.55
CA VAL A 232 -16.59 0.41 0.40
C VAL A 232 -15.64 -0.69 -0.02
N TYR A 233 -14.35 -0.40 -0.02
CA TYR A 233 -13.33 -1.35 -0.43
C TYR A 233 -12.81 -2.22 0.74
N GLY A 234 -13.23 -1.94 1.98
CA GLY A 234 -12.75 -2.63 3.17
C GLY A 234 -11.25 -2.52 3.33
N LEU A 235 -10.74 -1.32 3.13
CA LEU A 235 -9.32 -1.06 3.25
C LEU A 235 -8.88 -1.14 4.71
N TYR A 236 -7.62 -1.46 4.92
CA TYR A 236 -6.99 -1.36 6.23
C TYR A 236 -6.80 0.11 6.64
N GLY A 237 -6.53 0.97 5.68
CA GLY A 237 -6.33 2.40 5.86
C GLY A 237 -5.71 3.04 4.64
N TYR A 238 -4.97 4.14 4.84
CA TYR A 238 -4.21 4.80 3.78
C TYR A 238 -2.78 5.11 4.21
N ASN A 239 -1.87 5.02 3.24
CA ASN A 239 -0.50 5.46 3.34
C ASN A 239 -0.35 6.77 2.56
N MET A 240 -0.06 7.87 3.29
CA MET A 240 0.07 9.21 2.70
C MET A 240 1.53 9.49 2.41
N ASP A 241 1.86 9.51 1.12
CA ASP A 241 3.21 9.76 0.59
C ASP A 241 3.30 11.18 0.01
N PHE A 242 3.17 12.18 0.90
CA PHE A 242 3.26 13.58 0.52
C PHE A 242 4.67 14.09 0.74
N GLU A 243 5.39 14.29 -0.37
CA GLU A 243 6.78 14.70 -0.37
C GLU A 243 6.98 16.05 -1.09
N ASN A 244 8.17 16.64 -0.96
CA ASN A 244 8.56 17.87 -1.64
C ASN A 244 7.52 18.99 -1.46
N MET A 245 7.18 19.30 -0.21
CA MET A 245 6.21 20.32 0.15
C MET A 245 6.90 21.62 0.60
N ASP A 246 6.20 22.77 0.51
CA ASP A 246 6.72 24.01 1.07
C ASP A 246 6.82 23.90 2.61
N PRO A 247 7.99 24.12 3.23
CA PRO A 247 8.13 24.08 4.68
C PRO A 247 7.22 25.07 5.44
N LYS A 248 6.72 26.10 4.77
CA LYS A 248 5.75 27.04 5.34
C LYS A 248 4.37 26.40 5.54
N ASP A 249 4.05 25.38 4.76
CA ASP A 249 2.78 24.65 4.84
C ASP A 249 2.82 23.48 5.84
N LYS A 250 3.91 23.33 6.58
CA LYS A 250 4.10 22.24 7.56
C LYS A 250 2.94 22.11 8.54
N ASP A 251 2.47 23.22 9.10
CA ASP A 251 1.35 23.20 10.06
C ASP A 251 0.03 22.88 9.33
N LEU A 252 -0.18 23.38 8.11
CA LEU A 252 -1.35 23.06 7.29
C LEU A 252 -1.39 21.57 6.92
N PHE A 253 -0.25 20.99 6.57
CA PHE A 253 -0.16 19.54 6.33
C PHE A 253 -0.48 18.74 7.60
N THR A 254 0.01 19.19 8.74
CA THR A 254 -0.30 18.56 10.04
C THR A 254 -1.79 18.62 10.36
N ASP A 255 -2.44 19.77 10.15
CA ASP A 255 -3.88 19.95 10.32
C ASP A 255 -4.69 19.12 9.34
N PHE A 256 -4.25 19.00 8.08
CA PHE A 256 -4.84 18.11 7.10
C PHE A 256 -4.80 16.64 7.57
N MET A 257 -3.66 16.14 8.01
CA MET A 257 -3.50 14.79 8.54
C MET A 257 -4.35 14.55 9.79
N LYS A 258 -4.44 15.54 10.67
CA LYS A 258 -5.35 15.52 11.83
C LYS A 258 -6.81 15.39 11.41
N ASN A 259 -7.25 16.21 10.46
CA ASN A 259 -8.64 16.18 9.99
C ASN A 259 -8.96 14.85 9.27
N LEU A 260 -7.98 14.31 8.54
CA LEU A 260 -8.09 13.03 7.86
C LEU A 260 -8.16 11.86 8.85
N SER A 261 -7.42 11.92 9.95
CA SER A 261 -7.39 10.84 10.94
C SER A 261 -8.77 10.62 11.61
N VAL A 262 -9.57 11.67 11.80
CA VAL A 262 -10.85 11.57 12.48
C VAL A 262 -11.80 10.56 11.83
N PRO A 263 -12.23 10.73 10.56
CA PRO A 263 -13.17 9.79 9.96
C PRO A 263 -12.54 8.41 9.71
N LEU A 264 -11.23 8.31 9.51
CA LEU A 264 -10.55 7.03 9.34
C LEU A 264 -10.56 6.24 10.65
N HIS A 265 -10.21 6.86 11.78
CA HIS A 265 -10.20 6.19 13.09
C HIS A 265 -11.61 5.85 13.56
N GLU A 266 -12.61 6.70 13.29
CA GLU A 266 -14.03 6.36 13.53
C GLU A 266 -14.45 5.11 12.76
N GLY A 267 -13.96 4.97 11.51
CA GLY A 267 -14.13 3.77 10.68
C GLY A 267 -13.19 2.61 11.04
N LYS A 268 -12.39 2.71 12.12
CA LYS A 268 -11.36 1.72 12.50
C LYS A 268 -10.32 1.47 11.39
N LYS A 269 -9.99 2.52 10.63
CA LYS A 269 -8.98 2.49 9.57
C LYS A 269 -7.68 3.10 10.06
N LYS A 270 -6.57 2.62 9.53
CA LYS A 270 -5.24 3.14 9.84
C LYS A 270 -4.88 4.32 8.94
N LEU A 271 -4.11 5.25 9.49
CA LEU A 271 -3.51 6.35 8.74
C LEU A 271 -2.00 6.32 8.97
N THR A 272 -1.23 6.28 7.88
CA THR A 272 0.23 6.38 7.96
C THR A 272 0.73 7.53 7.10
N ALA A 273 1.87 8.09 7.47
CA ALA A 273 2.58 9.10 6.69
C ALA A 273 3.97 8.59 6.33
N ASP A 274 4.34 8.66 5.06
CA ASP A 274 5.73 8.46 4.66
C ASP A 274 6.53 9.72 4.99
N ILE A 275 7.64 9.55 5.67
CA ILE A 275 8.52 10.64 6.07
C ILE A 275 9.96 10.38 5.62
N THR A 276 10.64 11.40 5.16
CA THR A 276 12.07 11.34 4.93
C THR A 276 12.84 11.36 6.24
N VAL A 277 14.09 10.89 6.22
CA VAL A 277 15.04 11.13 7.32
C VAL A 277 15.22 12.64 7.55
N TYR A 278 15.55 13.02 8.79
CA TYR A 278 15.73 14.43 9.10
C TYR A 278 16.99 15.00 8.45
N ASN A 279 16.81 15.98 7.56
CA ASN A 279 17.89 16.69 6.88
C ASN A 279 17.60 18.20 6.80
N ALA A 280 18.30 18.99 7.62
CA ALA A 280 18.15 20.45 7.64
C ALA A 280 18.57 21.12 6.30
N GLY A 281 19.41 20.48 5.50
CA GLY A 281 19.85 20.96 4.19
C GLY A 281 18.84 20.68 3.06
N SER A 282 17.71 20.05 3.34
CA SER A 282 16.68 19.71 2.36
C SER A 282 15.30 20.20 2.80
N PRO A 283 15.00 21.50 2.69
CA PRO A 283 13.80 22.09 3.29
C PRO A 283 12.50 21.47 2.80
N THR A 284 12.28 21.37 1.49
CA THR A 284 11.02 20.88 0.91
C THR A 284 10.83 19.37 1.09
N TRP A 285 11.91 18.61 1.24
CA TRP A 285 11.86 17.14 1.43
C TRP A 285 11.91 16.72 2.90
N SER A 286 12.33 17.59 3.81
CA SER A 286 12.50 17.17 5.20
C SER A 286 11.89 18.12 6.24
N LEU A 287 12.00 19.45 6.05
CA LEU A 287 11.48 20.40 7.01
C LEU A 287 9.98 20.69 6.86
N CYS A 288 9.36 20.12 5.85
CA CYS A 288 7.93 20.16 5.59
C CYS A 288 7.10 19.28 6.54
N TYR A 289 7.73 18.42 7.36
CA TYR A 289 7.04 17.57 8.34
C TYR A 289 7.21 18.07 9.77
N ASP A 290 6.13 18.19 10.52
CA ASP A 290 6.14 18.22 11.98
C ASP A 290 5.98 16.79 12.50
N ARG A 291 7.08 16.05 12.51
CA ARG A 291 7.08 14.62 12.87
C ARG A 291 6.50 14.38 14.26
N THR A 292 6.79 15.26 15.22
CA THR A 292 6.26 15.12 16.58
C THR A 292 4.74 15.22 16.62
N LYS A 293 4.15 16.17 15.89
CA LYS A 293 2.69 16.34 15.86
C LYS A 293 2.01 15.30 14.96
N LEU A 294 2.64 14.86 13.87
CA LEU A 294 2.11 13.80 13.01
C LEU A 294 1.92 12.49 13.78
N ALA A 295 2.81 12.18 14.72
CA ALA A 295 2.70 11.02 15.59
C ALA A 295 1.43 11.00 16.45
N ASP A 296 0.82 12.16 16.74
CA ASP A 296 -0.44 12.26 17.50
C ASP A 296 -1.65 11.80 16.67
N PHE A 297 -1.57 11.91 15.34
CA PHE A 297 -2.70 11.68 14.43
C PHE A 297 -2.53 10.45 13.56
N CYS A 298 -1.29 10.10 13.21
CA CYS A 298 -0.98 8.90 12.44
C CYS A 298 -0.86 7.68 13.35
N ASP A 299 -1.28 6.52 12.86
CA ASP A 299 -0.98 5.24 13.52
C ASP A 299 0.52 4.97 13.46
N TYR A 300 1.13 5.23 12.30
CA TYR A 300 2.57 5.10 12.09
C TYR A 300 3.12 6.19 11.17
N GLU A 301 4.36 6.57 11.39
CA GLU A 301 5.20 7.30 10.44
C GLU A 301 6.20 6.31 9.83
N ILE A 302 6.17 6.16 8.50
CA ILE A 302 7.05 5.23 7.79
C ILE A 302 8.28 5.98 7.33
N ILE A 303 9.43 5.64 7.90
CA ILE A 303 10.72 6.24 7.56
C ILE A 303 11.14 5.74 6.19
N MET A 304 11.31 6.61 5.20
CA MET A 304 11.96 6.27 3.94
C MET A 304 13.48 6.15 4.17
N GLY A 305 13.92 4.97 4.63
CA GLY A 305 15.30 4.67 4.99
C GLY A 305 16.18 4.38 3.77
N TYR A 306 16.00 5.12 2.69
CA TYR A 306 16.70 4.95 1.42
C TYR A 306 16.92 6.28 0.70
N ASP A 307 17.54 6.21 -0.49
CA ASP A 307 17.99 7.36 -1.28
C ASP A 307 19.00 8.27 -0.53
N GLU A 308 19.83 7.69 0.37
CA GLU A 308 20.98 8.35 0.97
C GLU A 308 21.82 9.02 -0.13
N THR A 309 22.07 8.31 -1.21
CA THR A 309 22.63 8.87 -2.44
C THR A 309 21.53 8.93 -3.49
N PRO A 310 20.95 10.11 -3.77
CA PRO A 310 19.82 10.25 -4.66
C PRO A 310 20.17 9.95 -6.12
N ARG A 311 19.16 9.67 -6.93
CA ARG A 311 19.29 9.37 -8.37
C ARG A 311 20.10 10.42 -9.14
N THR A 312 20.02 11.66 -8.74
CA THR A 312 20.66 12.80 -9.38
C THR A 312 22.09 13.05 -8.90
N SER A 313 22.59 12.25 -7.97
CA SER A 313 23.95 12.41 -7.46
C SER A 313 24.99 12.25 -8.58
N PRO A 314 25.94 13.19 -8.72
CA PRO A 314 27.05 13.06 -9.66
C PRO A 314 28.16 12.12 -9.18
N TYR A 315 28.01 11.56 -7.99
CA TYR A 315 28.94 10.60 -7.36
C TYR A 315 28.24 9.30 -7.01
N ALA A 316 28.97 8.20 -7.12
CA ALA A 316 28.48 6.91 -6.67
C ALA A 316 28.44 6.82 -5.14
N GLY A 317 27.35 6.31 -4.59
CA GLY A 317 27.18 6.07 -3.16
C GLY A 317 26.16 4.97 -2.88
N SER A 318 26.02 4.62 -1.62
CA SER A 318 24.97 3.71 -1.17
C SER A 318 23.58 4.34 -1.29
N VAL A 319 22.58 3.52 -1.55
CA VAL A 319 21.17 3.92 -1.44
C VAL A 319 20.74 3.96 0.03
N SER A 320 21.32 3.09 0.87
CA SER A 320 21.02 2.99 2.30
C SER A 320 22.17 2.28 3.01
N SER A 321 23.17 3.02 3.45
CA SER A 321 24.25 2.45 4.25
C SER A 321 23.80 2.27 5.70
N TYR A 322 24.31 1.26 6.38
CA TYR A 322 23.97 0.98 7.78
C TYR A 322 24.25 2.18 8.69
N GLY A 323 25.45 2.75 8.62
CA GLY A 323 25.83 3.86 9.51
C GLY A 323 25.01 5.12 9.30
N TRP A 324 24.61 5.43 8.05
CA TRP A 324 23.69 6.53 7.76
C TRP A 324 22.29 6.26 8.33
N LEU A 325 21.76 5.06 8.12
CA LEU A 325 20.43 4.70 8.59
C LEU A 325 20.34 4.70 10.11
N ASP A 326 21.30 4.06 10.78
CA ASP A 326 21.43 4.02 12.24
C ASP A 326 21.44 5.41 12.86
N LYS A 327 22.28 6.31 12.35
CA LYS A 327 22.37 7.71 12.80
C LYS A 327 21.04 8.45 12.61
N ASN A 328 20.34 8.20 11.52
CA ASN A 328 19.06 8.88 11.25
C ASN A 328 17.93 8.35 12.14
N ILE A 329 17.90 7.05 12.43
CA ILE A 329 16.96 6.47 13.40
C ILE A 329 17.19 7.07 14.78
N GLN A 330 18.45 7.15 15.26
CA GLN A 330 18.78 7.79 16.53
C GLN A 330 18.27 9.23 16.61
N LYS A 331 18.29 9.95 15.50
CA LYS A 331 17.75 11.32 15.44
C LYS A 331 16.21 11.31 15.48
N LEU A 332 15.55 10.43 14.72
CA LEU A 332 14.10 10.38 14.62
C LEU A 332 13.42 9.98 15.92
N ILE A 333 13.96 9.02 16.68
CA ILE A 333 13.43 8.60 17.97
C ILE A 333 13.49 9.70 19.06
N THR A 334 14.22 10.81 18.80
CA THR A 334 14.16 11.99 19.67
C THR A 334 12.94 12.88 19.37
N MET A 335 12.22 12.65 18.27
CA MET A 335 11.08 13.45 17.79
C MET A 335 9.78 12.65 17.83
N VAL A 336 9.85 11.34 17.57
CA VAL A 336 8.70 10.45 17.40
C VAL A 336 8.89 9.26 18.34
N PRO A 337 7.86 8.81 19.05
CA PRO A 337 7.94 7.59 19.84
C PRO A 337 8.32 6.39 18.96
N PRO A 338 9.29 5.55 19.36
CA PRO A 338 9.77 4.45 18.53
C PRO A 338 8.66 3.50 18.07
N GLU A 339 7.66 3.25 18.91
CA GLU A 339 6.49 2.40 18.61
C GLU A 339 5.53 3.01 17.57
N LYS A 340 5.78 4.23 17.13
CA LYS A 340 5.08 4.91 16.02
C LYS A 340 5.88 4.92 14.72
N LEU A 341 7.14 4.49 14.76
CA LEU A 341 8.04 4.49 13.60
C LEU A 341 8.09 3.11 12.94
N VAL A 342 7.86 3.07 11.64
CA VAL A 342 8.08 1.90 10.78
C VAL A 342 9.29 2.16 9.92
N LEU A 343 10.23 1.22 9.85
CA LEU A 343 11.48 1.38 9.12
C LEU A 343 11.34 0.88 7.67
N GLY A 344 11.32 1.79 6.72
CA GLY A 344 11.33 1.49 5.29
C GLY A 344 12.74 1.19 4.79
N LEU A 345 12.89 0.05 4.13
CA LEU A 345 14.14 -0.47 3.59
C LEU A 345 14.05 -0.69 2.08
N PRO A 346 15.14 -0.45 1.32
CA PRO A 346 15.14 -0.67 -0.12
C PRO A 346 15.34 -2.13 -0.48
N LEU A 347 14.62 -2.61 -1.50
CA LEU A 347 14.89 -3.87 -2.19
C LEU A 347 15.61 -3.61 -3.52
N TYR A 348 16.37 -2.54 -3.59
CA TYR A 348 17.09 -2.08 -4.77
C TYR A 348 18.37 -1.35 -4.40
N THR A 349 19.21 -1.20 -5.38
CA THR A 349 20.36 -0.29 -5.36
C THR A 349 20.44 0.50 -6.67
N ARG A 350 21.53 1.24 -6.86
CA ARG A 350 21.80 1.99 -8.09
C ARG A 350 23.15 1.63 -8.68
N ILE A 351 23.18 1.42 -10.00
CA ILE A 351 24.44 1.41 -10.76
C ILE A 351 24.72 2.86 -11.15
N TYR A 352 25.87 3.34 -10.76
CA TYR A 352 26.40 4.64 -11.19
C TYR A 352 27.40 4.43 -12.32
N GLU A 353 27.26 5.18 -13.40
CA GLU A 353 28.12 5.09 -14.59
C GLU A 353 28.63 6.47 -15.02
N GLY A 354 29.92 6.55 -15.38
CA GLY A 354 30.56 7.80 -15.79
C GLY A 354 31.77 8.13 -14.97
N ASN A 355 32.28 9.35 -15.11
CA ASN A 355 33.38 9.84 -14.30
C ASN A 355 32.87 10.47 -13.00
N PRO A 356 33.61 10.35 -11.88
CA PRO A 356 33.25 11.06 -10.64
C PRO A 356 33.01 12.55 -10.88
N GLY A 357 31.90 13.07 -10.34
CA GLY A 357 31.43 14.43 -10.60
C GLY A 357 30.41 14.56 -11.74
N TYR A 358 30.26 13.52 -12.58
CA TYR A 358 29.34 13.49 -13.74
C TYR A 358 28.65 12.13 -13.91
N MET A 359 28.53 11.37 -12.85
CA MET A 359 27.91 10.06 -12.92
C MET A 359 26.40 10.16 -13.12
N LYS A 360 25.87 9.21 -13.87
CA LYS A 360 24.42 8.95 -13.99
C LYS A 360 24.10 7.65 -13.30
N SER A 361 22.89 7.53 -12.79
CA SER A 361 22.49 6.31 -12.10
C SER A 361 21.25 5.66 -12.73
N LYS A 362 21.18 4.35 -12.58
CA LYS A 362 20.00 3.54 -12.89
C LYS A 362 19.71 2.57 -11.76
N VAL A 363 18.45 2.28 -11.54
CA VAL A 363 18.01 1.30 -10.53
C VAL A 363 18.48 -0.10 -10.92
N LEU A 364 18.93 -0.85 -9.93
CA LEU A 364 19.22 -2.28 -10.00
C LEU A 364 18.41 -2.98 -8.90
N ALA A 365 17.41 -3.77 -9.28
CA ALA A 365 16.63 -4.55 -8.32
C ALA A 365 17.50 -5.59 -7.61
N MET A 366 17.16 -5.93 -6.36
CA MET A 366 17.89 -6.94 -5.59
C MET A 366 18.01 -8.26 -6.34
N LYS A 367 16.92 -8.72 -6.94
CA LYS A 367 16.87 -9.97 -7.71
C LYS A 367 17.82 -10.03 -8.92
N ASP A 368 18.23 -8.87 -9.45
CA ASP A 368 19.06 -8.78 -10.66
C ASP A 368 20.56 -8.66 -10.37
N GLN A 369 20.94 -8.49 -9.12
CA GLN A 369 22.33 -8.21 -8.73
C GLN A 369 23.25 -9.41 -8.98
N GLU A 370 22.79 -10.62 -8.72
CA GLU A 370 23.56 -11.84 -8.96
C GLU A 370 23.83 -12.05 -10.46
N ALA A 371 22.85 -11.79 -11.31
CA ALA A 371 23.01 -11.84 -12.77
C ALA A 371 24.03 -10.81 -13.28
N LEU A 372 24.07 -9.61 -12.66
CA LEU A 372 25.08 -8.60 -12.98
C LEU A 372 26.50 -9.08 -12.62
N ILE A 373 26.66 -9.65 -11.43
CA ILE A 373 27.95 -10.17 -10.95
C ILE A 373 28.48 -11.26 -11.89
N ASN A 374 27.63 -12.23 -12.18
CA ASN A 374 27.98 -13.38 -13.04
C ASN A 374 28.31 -12.93 -14.46
N ARG A 375 27.51 -12.02 -15.04
CA ARG A 375 27.71 -11.51 -16.41
C ARG A 375 29.06 -10.85 -16.61
N HIS A 376 29.55 -10.14 -15.61
CA HIS A 376 30.80 -9.38 -15.69
C HIS A 376 31.96 -10.01 -14.91
N GLY A 377 31.76 -11.19 -14.29
CA GLY A 377 32.80 -11.87 -13.49
C GLY A 377 33.30 -11.00 -12.33
N LEU A 378 32.39 -10.22 -11.69
CA LEU A 378 32.78 -9.25 -10.68
C LEU A 378 33.08 -9.92 -9.35
N LYS A 379 33.95 -9.28 -8.57
CA LYS A 379 34.24 -9.70 -7.19
C LYS A 379 33.73 -8.64 -6.23
N PRO A 380 32.72 -8.96 -5.40
CA PRO A 380 32.22 -8.03 -4.39
C PRO A 380 33.29 -7.73 -3.32
N VAL A 381 33.37 -6.45 -2.93
CA VAL A 381 34.31 -5.98 -1.89
C VAL A 381 33.50 -5.44 -0.73
N TRP A 382 33.67 -6.02 0.45
CA TRP A 382 32.98 -5.60 1.67
C TRP A 382 33.39 -4.21 2.12
N GLN A 383 32.40 -3.39 2.50
CA GLN A 383 32.56 -2.05 3.06
C GLN A 383 32.02 -2.06 4.49
N PRO A 384 32.89 -2.10 5.52
CA PRO A 384 32.47 -2.26 6.92
C PRO A 384 31.51 -1.17 7.42
N ASP A 385 31.78 0.09 7.07
CA ASP A 385 30.97 1.23 7.53
C ASP A 385 29.57 1.24 6.92
N ALA A 386 29.47 0.83 5.66
CA ALA A 386 28.18 0.71 4.97
C ALA A 386 27.46 -0.60 5.29
N ARG A 387 28.17 -1.62 5.79
CA ARG A 387 27.73 -3.02 5.89
C ARG A 387 27.15 -3.52 4.58
N GLN A 388 27.84 -3.22 3.48
CA GLN A 388 27.45 -3.59 2.12
C GLN A 388 28.66 -4.05 1.32
N TYR A 389 28.41 -4.86 0.30
CA TYR A 389 29.40 -5.15 -0.72
C TYR A 389 29.35 -4.08 -1.80
N THR A 390 30.51 -3.72 -2.38
CA THR A 390 30.61 -2.84 -3.54
C THR A 390 31.14 -3.60 -4.75
N LEU A 391 30.70 -3.18 -5.92
CA LEU A 391 31.27 -3.57 -7.20
C LEU A 391 31.78 -2.34 -7.93
N THR A 392 32.95 -2.51 -8.56
CA THR A 392 33.53 -1.48 -9.43
C THR A 392 34.11 -2.17 -10.66
N TRP A 393 33.70 -1.72 -11.85
CA TRP A 393 34.20 -2.27 -13.11
C TRP A 393 34.24 -1.21 -14.20
N ARG A 394 34.89 -1.53 -15.32
CA ARG A 394 34.87 -0.72 -16.54
C ARG A 394 34.28 -1.51 -17.69
N GLN A 395 33.41 -0.88 -18.44
CA GLN A 395 32.82 -1.42 -19.66
C GLN A 395 32.87 -0.33 -20.74
N GLY A 396 33.50 -0.63 -21.89
CA GLY A 396 33.69 0.37 -22.95
C GLY A 396 34.44 1.63 -22.48
N GLY A 397 35.37 1.48 -21.53
CA GLY A 397 36.11 2.61 -20.93
C GLY A 397 35.34 3.36 -19.83
N ILE A 398 34.04 3.19 -19.72
CA ILE A 398 33.16 3.85 -18.73
C ILE A 398 33.30 3.15 -17.37
N LEU A 399 33.49 3.93 -16.32
CA LEU A 399 33.52 3.44 -14.95
C LEU A 399 32.08 3.18 -14.47
N HIS A 400 31.87 2.01 -13.85
CA HIS A 400 30.64 1.63 -13.19
C HIS A 400 30.93 1.32 -11.72
N ARG A 401 30.03 1.72 -10.84
CA ARG A 401 30.09 1.40 -9.42
C ARG A 401 28.67 1.18 -8.86
N THR A 402 28.54 0.23 -7.93
CA THR A 402 27.31 -0.02 -7.18
C THR A 402 27.64 -0.49 -5.76
N TYR A 403 26.70 -0.25 -4.85
CA TYR A 403 26.66 -0.82 -3.50
C TYR A 403 25.54 -1.84 -3.50
N LEU A 404 25.81 -3.10 -3.18
CA LEU A 404 24.81 -4.16 -3.24
C LEU A 404 23.84 -4.07 -2.06
N GLU A 405 22.57 -4.29 -2.37
CA GLU A 405 21.55 -4.51 -1.35
C GLU A 405 21.20 -6.01 -1.40
N GLU A 406 21.69 -6.75 -0.45
CA GLU A 406 21.60 -8.21 -0.42
C GLU A 406 21.28 -8.71 1.01
N GLU A 407 21.24 -9.99 1.23
CA GLU A 407 20.73 -10.59 2.48
C GLU A 407 21.45 -10.08 3.73
N HIS A 408 22.78 -9.92 3.71
CA HIS A 408 23.53 -9.44 4.88
C HIS A 408 23.26 -7.99 5.18
N SER A 409 23.26 -7.14 4.15
CA SER A 409 23.00 -5.71 4.32
C SER A 409 21.58 -5.46 4.75
N LEU A 410 20.60 -6.15 4.16
CA LEU A 410 19.19 -5.99 4.51
C LEU A 410 18.93 -6.50 5.93
N ARG A 411 19.46 -7.68 6.31
CA ARG A 411 19.32 -8.24 7.66
C ARG A 411 19.92 -7.32 8.72
N ALA A 412 21.14 -6.79 8.46
CA ALA A 412 21.78 -5.87 9.38
C ALA A 412 20.92 -4.62 9.63
N LYS A 413 20.28 -4.06 8.59
CA LYS A 413 19.40 -2.90 8.69
C LYS A 413 18.05 -3.25 9.33
N ALA A 414 17.46 -4.38 8.97
CA ALA A 414 16.21 -4.84 9.57
C ALA A 414 16.33 -5.07 11.08
N ALA A 415 17.51 -5.49 11.56
CA ALA A 415 17.77 -5.66 12.99
C ALA A 415 17.63 -4.35 13.79
N LEU A 416 17.77 -3.18 13.17
CA LEU A 416 17.58 -1.88 13.82
C LEU A 416 16.13 -1.68 14.30
N GLU A 417 15.14 -2.33 13.67
CA GLU A 417 13.76 -2.36 14.19
C GLU A 417 13.71 -2.82 15.65
N LYS A 418 14.34 -3.95 15.92
CA LYS A 418 14.38 -4.54 17.29
C LYS A 418 15.30 -3.76 18.22
N GLU A 419 16.43 -3.28 17.71
CA GLU A 419 17.42 -2.52 18.50
C GLU A 419 16.83 -1.21 19.03
N TYR A 420 16.03 -0.51 18.21
CA TYR A 420 15.40 0.77 18.58
C TYR A 420 13.94 0.63 18.98
N HIS A 421 13.41 -0.59 19.11
CA HIS A 421 12.00 -0.86 19.47
C HIS A 421 10.99 -0.17 18.52
N LEU A 422 11.30 -0.15 17.23
CA LEU A 422 10.41 0.43 16.23
C LEU A 422 9.16 -0.44 16.05
N ALA A 423 8.10 0.15 15.50
CA ALA A 423 6.82 -0.52 15.31
C ALA A 423 6.89 -1.72 14.34
N GLY A 424 7.66 -1.59 13.25
CA GLY A 424 7.72 -2.60 12.21
C GLY A 424 8.64 -2.22 11.06
N LEU A 425 8.45 -2.92 9.94
CA LEU A 425 9.26 -2.76 8.73
C LEU A 425 8.39 -2.41 7.52
N ALA A 426 8.98 -1.71 6.55
CA ALA A 426 8.42 -1.50 5.23
C ALA A 426 9.47 -1.76 4.15
N PHE A 427 9.04 -2.14 2.93
CA PHE A 427 9.97 -2.55 1.88
C PHE A 427 9.62 -1.89 0.54
N TRP A 428 10.54 -1.11 -0.01
CA TRP A 428 10.43 -0.51 -1.33
C TRP A 428 11.24 -1.32 -2.34
N ARG A 429 10.67 -2.08 -3.23
CA ARG A 429 9.27 -2.34 -3.46
C ARG A 429 9.04 -3.76 -4.00
N TYR A 430 7.80 -4.24 -4.00
CA TYR A 430 7.41 -5.51 -4.61
C TYR A 430 7.90 -5.64 -6.05
N GLY A 431 8.38 -6.83 -6.38
CA GLY A 431 8.97 -7.16 -7.68
C GLY A 431 10.47 -6.82 -7.81
N PHE A 432 11.06 -6.22 -6.76
CA PHE A 432 12.51 -5.98 -6.67
C PHE A 432 13.23 -6.98 -5.78
N GLU A 433 12.48 -7.65 -4.90
CA GLU A 433 12.99 -8.62 -3.94
C GLU A 433 13.64 -9.84 -4.62
N LYS A 434 14.68 -10.35 -4.00
CA LYS A 434 15.21 -11.69 -4.29
C LYS A 434 14.31 -12.72 -3.62
N LYS A 435 14.01 -13.81 -4.32
CA LYS A 435 13.22 -14.91 -3.78
C LYS A 435 13.87 -15.48 -2.49
N GLY A 436 13.07 -15.68 -1.46
CA GLY A 436 13.54 -16.19 -0.16
C GLY A 436 14.04 -15.11 0.80
N ILE A 437 14.05 -13.82 0.40
CA ILE A 437 14.63 -12.75 1.23
C ILE A 437 13.85 -12.54 2.55
N PHE A 438 12.54 -12.66 2.55
CA PHE A 438 11.73 -12.48 3.75
C PHE A 438 11.84 -13.67 4.72
N GLU A 439 12.03 -14.89 4.20
CA GLU A 439 12.37 -16.07 5.00
C GLU A 439 13.75 -15.90 5.66
N GLU A 440 14.71 -15.36 4.93
CA GLU A 440 16.05 -15.06 5.45
C GLU A 440 16.04 -14.01 6.56
N LEU A 441 15.20 -12.98 6.46
CA LEU A 441 15.04 -11.96 7.50
C LEU A 441 14.50 -12.54 8.82
N GLU A 442 13.70 -13.60 8.76
CA GLU A 442 13.19 -14.32 9.94
C GLU A 442 14.13 -15.43 10.44
N GLY A 443 15.28 -15.62 9.79
CA GLY A 443 16.20 -16.71 10.12
C GLY A 443 15.65 -18.10 9.78
N LYS A 444 14.67 -18.17 8.86
CA LYS A 444 14.03 -19.41 8.38
C LYS A 444 14.61 -19.87 7.03
N GLY A 445 15.48 -19.06 6.43
CA GLY A 445 16.15 -19.40 5.17
C GLY A 445 17.00 -20.67 5.26
N ASP A 446 17.25 -21.29 4.12
CA ASP A 446 17.96 -22.59 4.03
C ASP A 446 19.46 -22.53 4.39
N GLY A 447 19.94 -21.39 4.88
CA GLY A 447 21.32 -21.15 5.31
C GLY A 447 22.36 -21.24 4.19
N LYS A 448 21.91 -21.38 2.93
CA LYS A 448 22.82 -21.31 1.79
C LYS A 448 23.21 -19.85 1.62
N GLN A 449 24.37 -19.52 2.16
CA GLN A 449 24.98 -18.21 1.99
C GLN A 449 25.00 -17.86 0.51
N ALA A 450 24.58 -16.62 0.18
CA ALA A 450 24.90 -16.06 -1.12
C ALA A 450 26.39 -16.32 -1.36
N GLY A 451 26.74 -16.88 -2.53
CA GLY A 451 28.08 -17.42 -2.83
C GLY A 451 29.22 -16.39 -2.85
N TYR A 452 29.11 -15.34 -2.03
CA TYR A 452 30.19 -14.37 -1.81
C TYR A 452 31.04 -14.87 -0.65
N PRO A 453 32.39 -14.96 -0.82
CA PRO A 453 33.28 -15.35 0.28
C PRO A 453 33.09 -14.33 1.40
N LEU A 454 32.48 -14.77 2.50
CA LEU A 454 32.47 -14.03 3.75
C LEU A 454 33.92 -13.73 4.13
N ALA A 455 34.25 -12.46 4.30
CA ALA A 455 35.36 -12.12 5.13
C ALA A 455 35.05 -12.70 6.52
N ALA A 456 35.80 -13.72 6.92
CA ALA A 456 35.60 -14.43 8.18
C ALA A 456 35.31 -13.42 9.30
N ASP A 457 34.26 -13.70 10.05
CA ASP A 457 33.84 -12.95 11.23
C ASP A 457 35.01 -12.58 12.12
N ARG A 458 35.54 -11.38 12.01
CA ARG A 458 36.32 -10.75 13.04
C ARG A 458 35.42 -9.81 13.86
N LEU A 459 34.34 -10.37 14.37
CA LEU A 459 33.58 -9.80 15.48
C LEU A 459 34.22 -10.38 16.77
N GLY A 460 35.30 -9.77 17.24
CA GLY A 460 35.94 -10.21 18.47
C GLY A 460 37.22 -9.46 18.75
N GLY A 461 37.11 -8.22 19.17
CA GLY A 461 38.24 -7.43 19.60
C GLY A 461 37.82 -6.11 20.22
N ARG A 462 37.31 -6.13 21.46
CA ARG A 462 37.37 -4.92 22.31
C ARG A 462 38.82 -4.47 22.37
N PRO A 463 39.15 -3.21 22.20
CA PRO A 463 40.47 -2.73 22.56
C PRO A 463 40.60 -2.84 24.08
N GLN A 464 41.51 -3.72 24.54
CA GLN A 464 42.04 -3.64 25.88
C GLN A 464 42.97 -2.43 25.93
N LYS A 465 42.61 -1.46 26.82
CA LYS A 465 43.34 -0.35 27.38
C LYS A 465 44.23 0.50 26.48
#